data_db4ed56decd3b119831b116fae7e5f87
#
_entry.id   db4ed56decd3b119831b116fae7e5f87
#
_cell.length_a   1.000
_cell.length_b   1.000
_cell.length_c   1.000
_cell.angle_alpha   90.00
_cell.angle_beta   90.00
_cell.angle_gamma   90.00
#
_symmetry.space_group_name_H-M   'P 1'
#
loop_
_entity.id
_entity.type
_entity.pdbx_description
1 polymer ?
#
loop_
_entity_poly.entity_id
_entity_poly.type
_entity_poly.pdbx_seq_one_letter_code
_entity_poly.pdbx_strand_id
1 'polypeptide(L)'
;MQCWLLLEATLRHRLSSVLGRLARLDAALAVLALLLSPVCAYGQQGNEKTFSSPGEAVLALYNAVKSSDSQALGAIFGSDANKILHTGDDVADKNMAAGFLRAYEQMHRVVVEPDQTATLYIGAENWPLPISIAKNSNGAWYFDTESGEKEILYRRIGRNENDAIEILHGLVAAQLDYASASRDGAPAGQYAMLFISDEGKHNGLYWKTSDDETPSPIGPGLVSASERGYKFQQGQQAPFHGYYFRILTKQGAAAKGGALDYVVNSKLTRGFAFVAYPAEYRNSGVMTFIVNKSGVVYQKDLGDQTASIASAIEEYNPDSTWQRED
;
A
#
# COMPACT_ATOMS: atom_id res chain seq x y z
N MET A 1 46.44 45.34 49.06
CA MET A 1 45.30 44.80 49.87
C MET A 1 43.93 45.10 49.30
N GLN A 2 43.82 45.87 48.22
CA GLN A 2 42.52 46.19 47.57
C GLN A 2 42.10 45.22 46.45
N CYS A 3 42.97 44.39 45.96
CA CYS A 3 42.64 43.49 44.82
C CYS A 3 41.98 42.17 45.26
N TRP A 4 42.07 41.82 46.56
CA TRP A 4 41.50 40.56 47.07
C TRP A 4 40.01 40.68 47.43
N LEU A 5 39.54 41.85 47.82
CA LEU A 5 38.15 42.12 48.18
C LEU A 5 37.23 42.21 47.01
N LEU A 6 37.72 42.52 45.80
CA LEU A 6 36.96 42.58 44.59
C LEU A 6 36.76 41.19 43.99
N LEU A 7 37.65 40.24 44.28
CA LEU A 7 37.53 38.85 43.78
C LEU A 7 36.49 38.07 44.58
N GLU A 8 36.36 38.31 45.89
CA GLU A 8 35.32 37.64 46.69
C GLU A 8 33.90 38.15 46.40
N ALA A 9 33.75 39.44 46.11
CA ALA A 9 32.44 39.99 45.78
C ALA A 9 31.89 39.45 44.41
N THR A 10 32.77 39.25 43.45
CA THR A 10 32.40 38.68 42.13
C THR A 10 32.13 37.20 42.23
N LEU A 11 32.85 36.46 43.10
CA LEU A 11 32.55 35.01 43.29
C LEU A 11 31.21 34.77 43.99
N ARG A 12 30.89 35.58 45.03
CA ARG A 12 29.58 35.47 45.73
C ARG A 12 28.41 35.82 44.83
N HIS A 13 28.56 36.80 43.94
CA HIS A 13 27.50 37.18 43.02
C HIS A 13 27.27 36.12 41.93
N ARG A 14 28.33 35.43 41.47
CA ARG A 14 28.24 34.33 40.51
C ARG A 14 27.65 33.04 41.14
N LEU A 15 28.00 32.74 42.38
CA LEU A 15 27.45 31.59 43.09
C LEU A 15 25.97 31.76 43.44
N SER A 16 25.51 32.95 43.81
CA SER A 16 24.07 33.19 44.04
C SER A 16 23.25 33.15 42.79
N SER A 17 23.83 33.55 41.63
CA SER A 17 23.13 33.46 40.33
C SER A 17 23.06 32.03 39.78
N VAL A 18 24.05 31.18 40.10
CA VAL A 18 24.07 29.77 39.74
C VAL A 18 23.08 28.95 40.59
N LEU A 19 23.07 29.21 41.91
CA LEU A 19 22.12 28.58 42.82
C LEU A 19 20.67 28.97 42.52
N GLY A 20 20.40 30.25 42.16
CA GLY A 20 19.10 30.69 41.75
C GLY A 20 18.61 30.13 40.39
N ARG A 21 19.56 29.76 39.51
CA ARG A 21 19.27 29.07 38.26
C ARG A 21 19.03 27.55 38.43
N LEU A 22 19.75 26.92 39.34
CA LEU A 22 19.54 25.51 39.70
C LEU A 22 18.18 25.31 40.39
N ALA A 23 17.82 26.20 41.33
CA ALA A 23 16.50 26.13 41.96
C ALA A 23 15.32 26.36 41.00
N ARG A 24 15.53 27.11 39.89
CA ARG A 24 14.53 27.28 38.83
C ARG A 24 14.51 26.11 37.84
N LEU A 25 15.62 25.41 37.67
CA LEU A 25 15.69 24.19 36.87
C LEU A 25 15.00 23.01 37.57
N ASP A 26 15.15 22.91 38.90
CA ASP A 26 14.47 21.87 39.68
C ASP A 26 12.95 22.06 39.70
N ALA A 27 12.46 23.31 39.76
CA ALA A 27 11.04 23.59 39.64
C ALA A 27 10.49 23.33 38.20
N ALA A 28 11.29 23.58 37.15
CA ALA A 28 10.93 23.31 35.78
C ALA A 28 10.95 21.81 35.47
N LEU A 29 11.89 21.05 36.04
CA LEU A 29 11.96 19.59 35.94
C LEU A 29 10.85 18.91 36.72
N ALA A 30 10.43 19.42 37.87
CA ALA A 30 9.30 18.91 38.63
C ALA A 30 7.96 19.13 37.90
N VAL A 31 7.78 20.25 37.20
CA VAL A 31 6.62 20.51 36.35
C VAL A 31 6.66 19.67 35.08
N LEU A 32 7.83 19.41 34.49
CA LEU A 32 7.98 18.55 33.33
C LEU A 32 7.77 17.06 33.68
N ALA A 33 8.18 16.63 34.90
CA ALA A 33 7.92 15.28 35.40
C ALA A 33 6.39 15.02 35.68
N LEU A 34 5.64 16.07 36.04
CA LEU A 34 4.18 15.97 36.18
C LEU A 34 3.46 15.97 34.85
N LEU A 35 4.09 16.47 33.76
CA LEU A 35 3.56 16.42 32.39
C LEU A 35 3.96 15.13 31.64
N LEU A 36 4.93 14.38 32.19
CA LEU A 36 5.36 13.06 31.71
C LEU A 36 4.76 11.90 32.54
N SER A 37 3.73 12.16 33.32
CA SER A 37 2.87 11.05 33.75
C SER A 37 2.44 10.34 32.45
N PRO A 38 2.62 9.01 32.32
CA PRO A 38 1.97 8.31 31.25
C PRO A 38 0.48 8.59 31.44
N VAL A 39 -0.05 9.50 30.65
CA VAL A 39 -1.46 9.46 30.32
C VAL A 39 -1.55 8.06 29.70
N CYS A 40 -1.97 7.08 30.48
CA CYS A 40 -2.66 5.94 29.91
C CYS A 40 -3.72 6.63 29.06
N ALA A 41 -3.44 6.76 27.79
CA ALA A 41 -4.44 7.07 26.81
C ALA A 41 -5.43 5.91 26.94
N TYR A 42 -6.42 6.08 27.80
CA TYR A 42 -7.67 5.36 27.67
C TYR A 42 -8.14 5.78 26.29
N GLY A 43 -7.87 4.91 25.31
CA GLY A 43 -8.34 5.09 23.96
C GLY A 43 -9.80 5.51 24.07
N GLN A 44 -10.18 6.58 23.41
CA GLN A 44 -11.58 6.94 23.30
C GLN A 44 -12.28 5.67 22.83
N GLN A 45 -13.14 5.09 23.69
CA GLN A 45 -13.95 3.95 23.29
C GLN A 45 -14.75 4.41 22.08
N GLY A 46 -14.25 3.99 20.90
CA GLY A 46 -15.03 4.08 19.69
C GLY A 46 -16.29 3.23 19.87
N ASN A 47 -17.27 3.41 19.01
CA ASN A 47 -18.54 2.66 19.03
C ASN A 47 -18.35 1.16 18.66
N GLU A 48 -17.20 0.55 18.99
CA GLU A 48 -16.95 -0.85 18.69
C GLU A 48 -17.83 -1.76 19.52
N LYS A 49 -18.32 -2.82 18.89
CA LYS A 49 -19.07 -3.88 19.54
C LYS A 49 -18.20 -4.59 20.57
N THR A 50 -18.75 -4.76 21.80
CA THR A 50 -18.05 -5.47 22.87
C THR A 50 -18.61 -6.89 23.06
N PHE A 51 -17.75 -7.79 23.61
CA PHE A 51 -18.01 -9.21 23.73
C PHE A 51 -17.64 -9.69 25.15
N SER A 52 -18.23 -10.81 25.60
CA SER A 52 -17.94 -11.40 26.90
C SER A 52 -16.59 -12.15 26.93
N SER A 53 -16.12 -12.58 25.77
CA SER A 53 -14.86 -13.32 25.62
C SER A 53 -14.20 -13.06 24.26
N PRO A 54 -12.87 -13.28 24.14
CA PRO A 54 -12.19 -13.19 22.85
C PRO A 54 -12.73 -14.21 21.84
N GLY A 55 -13.12 -15.40 22.29
CA GLY A 55 -13.71 -16.41 21.42
C GLY A 55 -15.04 -15.99 20.82
N GLU A 56 -15.89 -15.29 21.59
CA GLU A 56 -17.14 -14.73 21.08
C GLU A 56 -16.87 -13.61 20.05
N ALA A 57 -15.88 -12.76 20.30
CA ALA A 57 -15.46 -11.72 19.34
C ALA A 57 -15.01 -12.32 18.01
N VAL A 58 -14.17 -13.35 18.06
CA VAL A 58 -13.66 -14.06 16.90
C VAL A 58 -14.76 -14.76 16.12
N LEU A 59 -15.71 -15.43 16.81
CA LEU A 59 -16.83 -16.07 16.17
C LEU A 59 -17.76 -15.05 15.49
N ALA A 60 -17.97 -13.89 16.11
CA ALA A 60 -18.75 -12.81 15.52
C ALA A 60 -18.09 -12.27 14.24
N LEU A 61 -16.76 -12.07 14.25
CA LEU A 61 -15.99 -11.68 13.07
C LEU A 61 -16.12 -12.72 11.94
N TYR A 62 -15.89 -13.98 12.23
CA TYR A 62 -16.01 -15.07 11.25
C TYR A 62 -17.42 -15.09 10.61
N ASN A 63 -18.48 -15.01 11.41
CA ASN A 63 -19.84 -15.03 10.91
C ASN A 63 -20.15 -13.79 10.05
N ALA A 64 -19.68 -12.60 10.45
CA ALA A 64 -19.89 -11.38 9.68
C ALA A 64 -19.17 -11.44 8.32
N VAL A 65 -17.92 -11.93 8.27
CA VAL A 65 -17.19 -12.11 7.01
C VAL A 65 -17.89 -13.17 6.13
N LYS A 66 -18.30 -14.30 6.71
CA LYS A 66 -18.96 -15.41 5.99
C LYS A 66 -20.29 -15.00 5.36
N SER A 67 -21.06 -14.18 6.05
CA SER A 67 -22.34 -13.65 5.53
C SER A 67 -22.19 -12.38 4.70
N SER A 68 -20.96 -11.84 4.56
CA SER A 68 -20.69 -10.53 3.95
C SER A 68 -21.53 -9.40 4.57
N ASP A 69 -21.73 -9.46 5.89
CA ASP A 69 -22.52 -8.49 6.63
C ASP A 69 -21.69 -7.24 6.98
N SER A 70 -21.75 -6.25 6.07
CA SER A 70 -21.01 -4.99 6.23
C SER A 70 -21.44 -4.20 7.49
N GLN A 71 -22.71 -4.34 7.91
CA GLN A 71 -23.20 -3.66 9.12
C GLN A 71 -22.57 -4.30 10.37
N ALA A 72 -22.53 -5.64 10.43
CA ALA A 72 -21.87 -6.34 11.53
C ALA A 72 -20.37 -6.06 11.57
N LEU A 73 -19.68 -6.05 10.42
CA LEU A 73 -18.27 -5.70 10.32
C LEU A 73 -18.01 -4.25 10.77
N GLY A 74 -18.88 -3.30 10.36
CA GLY A 74 -18.81 -1.92 10.82
C GLY A 74 -19.00 -1.79 12.33
N ALA A 75 -19.91 -2.58 12.93
CA ALA A 75 -20.07 -2.60 14.38
C ALA A 75 -18.87 -3.22 15.12
N ILE A 76 -18.24 -4.24 14.55
CA ILE A 76 -17.06 -4.93 15.12
C ILE A 76 -15.84 -4.01 15.13
N PHE A 77 -15.57 -3.31 14.03
CA PHE A 77 -14.36 -2.50 13.84
C PHE A 77 -14.59 -0.99 14.11
N GLY A 78 -15.81 -0.56 14.37
CA GLY A 78 -16.11 0.83 14.71
C GLY A 78 -15.97 1.80 13.54
N SER A 79 -15.61 3.04 13.87
CA SER A 79 -15.54 4.17 12.90
C SER A 79 -14.50 3.94 11.78
N ASP A 80 -13.46 3.16 12.05
CA ASP A 80 -12.35 2.93 11.13
C ASP A 80 -12.53 1.67 10.26
N ALA A 81 -13.68 0.99 10.40
CA ALA A 81 -14.02 -0.21 9.63
C ALA A 81 -13.78 -0.03 8.11
N ASN A 82 -14.17 1.11 7.55
CA ASN A 82 -14.02 1.38 6.11
C ASN A 82 -12.55 1.38 5.67
N LYS A 83 -11.65 1.94 6.46
CA LYS A 83 -10.21 1.98 6.15
C LYS A 83 -9.57 0.58 6.12
N ILE A 84 -10.10 -0.32 6.95
CA ILE A 84 -9.62 -1.70 7.06
C ILE A 84 -10.21 -2.59 5.97
N LEU A 85 -11.52 -2.45 5.71
CA LEU A 85 -12.28 -3.36 4.87
C LEU A 85 -12.26 -2.98 3.38
N HIS A 86 -11.98 -1.71 3.05
CA HIS A 86 -12.00 -1.21 1.68
C HIS A 86 -10.63 -0.70 1.25
N THR A 87 -10.11 -1.31 0.19
CA THR A 87 -8.78 -0.99 -0.37
C THR A 87 -8.85 -0.09 -1.60
N GLY A 88 -10.06 0.21 -2.10
CA GLY A 88 -10.27 0.81 -3.41
C GLY A 88 -10.21 -0.22 -4.56
N ASP A 89 -10.00 -1.51 -4.24
CA ASP A 89 -10.04 -2.64 -5.17
C ASP A 89 -11.02 -3.71 -4.65
N ASP A 90 -12.26 -3.66 -5.11
CA ASP A 90 -13.32 -4.59 -4.70
C ASP A 90 -12.98 -6.07 -4.91
N VAL A 91 -12.11 -6.37 -5.88
CA VAL A 91 -11.67 -7.74 -6.15
C VAL A 91 -10.67 -8.19 -5.10
N ALA A 92 -9.72 -7.32 -4.75
CA ALA A 92 -8.77 -7.58 -3.67
C ALA A 92 -9.49 -7.76 -2.33
N ASP A 93 -10.50 -6.93 -2.04
CA ASP A 93 -11.30 -7.00 -0.81
C ASP A 93 -12.03 -8.34 -0.69
N LYS A 94 -12.68 -8.80 -1.76
CA LYS A 94 -13.35 -10.11 -1.82
C LYS A 94 -12.38 -11.27 -1.66
N ASN A 95 -11.21 -11.20 -2.29
CA ASN A 95 -10.18 -12.22 -2.19
C ASN A 95 -9.58 -12.30 -0.77
N MET A 96 -9.42 -11.16 -0.13
CA MET A 96 -8.95 -11.08 1.27
C MET A 96 -9.97 -11.73 2.21
N ALA A 97 -11.26 -11.42 2.08
CA ALA A 97 -12.33 -12.04 2.86
C ALA A 97 -12.37 -13.56 2.66
N ALA A 98 -12.31 -14.03 1.41
CA ALA A 98 -12.27 -15.45 1.09
C ALA A 98 -11.00 -16.13 1.62
N GLY A 99 -9.86 -15.45 1.60
CA GLY A 99 -8.60 -15.92 2.17
C GLY A 99 -8.69 -16.09 3.69
N PHE A 100 -9.26 -15.10 4.38
CA PHE A 100 -9.51 -15.17 5.82
C PHE A 100 -10.39 -16.37 6.18
N LEU A 101 -11.50 -16.58 5.48
CA LEU A 101 -12.41 -17.71 5.74
C LEU A 101 -11.70 -19.05 5.57
N ARG A 102 -10.97 -19.23 4.45
CA ARG A 102 -10.21 -20.47 4.22
C ARG A 102 -9.17 -20.74 5.32
N ALA A 103 -8.40 -19.71 5.69
CA ALA A 103 -7.38 -19.84 6.72
C ALA A 103 -8.00 -20.12 8.11
N TYR A 104 -9.10 -19.45 8.43
CA TYR A 104 -9.83 -19.67 9.67
C TYR A 104 -10.41 -21.09 9.75
N GLU A 105 -11.04 -21.59 8.68
CA GLU A 105 -11.63 -22.94 8.62
C GLU A 105 -10.55 -24.02 8.63
N GLN A 106 -9.37 -23.74 8.06
CA GLN A 106 -8.23 -24.66 8.09
C GLN A 106 -7.70 -24.85 9.53
N MET A 107 -7.48 -23.77 10.23
CA MET A 107 -7.06 -23.75 11.64
C MET A 107 -7.25 -22.37 12.22
N HIS A 108 -7.76 -22.29 13.42
CA HIS A 108 -7.79 -21.04 14.18
C HIS A 108 -7.59 -21.31 15.67
N ARG A 109 -6.96 -20.36 16.33
CA ARG A 109 -6.82 -20.36 17.79
C ARG A 109 -6.73 -18.94 18.32
N VAL A 110 -7.25 -18.73 19.51
CA VAL A 110 -7.16 -17.48 20.25
C VAL A 110 -6.18 -17.65 21.39
N VAL A 111 -5.20 -16.79 21.49
CA VAL A 111 -4.19 -16.81 22.56
C VAL A 111 -4.30 -15.50 23.33
N VAL A 112 -4.39 -15.62 24.67
CA VAL A 112 -4.27 -14.45 25.55
C VAL A 112 -2.79 -14.21 25.77
N GLU A 113 -2.34 -13.02 25.40
CA GLU A 113 -0.93 -12.61 25.46
C GLU A 113 -0.56 -12.11 26.87
N PRO A 114 0.74 -12.00 27.20
CA PRO A 114 1.20 -11.52 28.50
C PRO A 114 0.72 -10.11 28.88
N ASP A 115 0.44 -9.25 27.89
CA ASP A 115 -0.08 -7.89 28.05
C ASP A 115 -1.61 -7.83 28.25
N GLN A 116 -2.25 -8.99 28.42
CA GLN A 116 -3.70 -9.14 28.60
C GLN A 116 -4.54 -8.83 27.35
N THR A 117 -3.94 -8.66 26.18
CA THR A 117 -4.65 -8.70 24.91
C THR A 117 -4.88 -10.15 24.44
N ALA A 118 -5.67 -10.37 23.42
CA ALA A 118 -5.81 -11.67 22.79
C ALA A 118 -5.56 -11.54 21.28
N THR A 119 -4.84 -12.51 20.72
CA THR A 119 -4.51 -12.58 19.30
C THR A 119 -5.20 -13.78 18.66
N LEU A 120 -5.87 -13.55 17.53
CA LEU A 120 -6.38 -14.62 16.68
C LEU A 120 -5.28 -15.07 15.71
N TYR A 121 -4.93 -16.35 15.78
CA TYR A 121 -4.03 -16.99 14.81
C TYR A 121 -4.86 -17.87 13.87
N ILE A 122 -4.59 -17.77 12.56
CA ILE A 122 -5.32 -18.50 11.51
C ILE A 122 -4.36 -19.20 10.54
N GLY A 123 -4.85 -20.23 9.87
CA GLY A 123 -4.12 -21.02 8.87
C GLY A 123 -3.04 -21.92 9.45
N ALA A 124 -2.56 -22.87 8.65
CA ALA A 124 -1.51 -23.82 9.04
C ALA A 124 -0.20 -23.14 9.47
N GLU A 125 0.08 -21.94 8.96
CA GLU A 125 1.28 -21.15 9.26
C GLU A 125 1.13 -20.32 10.54
N ASN A 126 0.01 -20.44 11.27
CA ASN A 126 -0.26 -19.65 12.47
C ASN A 126 -0.15 -18.13 12.24
N TRP A 127 -0.75 -17.61 11.20
CA TRP A 127 -0.72 -16.20 10.89
C TRP A 127 -1.48 -15.38 11.95
N PRO A 128 -0.83 -14.43 12.64
CA PRO A 128 -1.52 -13.58 13.60
C PRO A 128 -2.35 -12.52 12.89
N LEU A 129 -3.62 -12.41 13.30
CA LEU A 129 -4.45 -11.30 12.85
C LEU A 129 -3.84 -9.97 13.36
N PRO A 130 -3.68 -8.96 12.51
CA PRO A 130 -3.01 -7.71 12.91
C PRO A 130 -3.82 -6.84 13.87
N ILE A 131 -5.11 -7.12 14.05
CA ILE A 131 -5.95 -6.44 15.03
C ILE A 131 -6.04 -7.33 16.28
N SER A 132 -5.49 -6.87 17.38
CA SER A 132 -5.62 -7.52 18.66
C SER A 132 -7.03 -7.36 19.25
N ILE A 133 -7.40 -8.23 20.15
CA ILE A 133 -8.64 -8.15 20.92
C ILE A 133 -8.25 -7.69 22.33
N ALA A 134 -8.65 -6.50 22.72
CA ALA A 134 -8.33 -5.87 23.99
C ALA A 134 -9.52 -5.88 24.96
N LYS A 135 -9.26 -5.59 26.24
CA LYS A 135 -10.30 -5.36 27.24
C LYS A 135 -10.53 -3.87 27.46
N ASN A 136 -11.79 -3.45 27.51
CA ASN A 136 -12.14 -2.12 27.97
C ASN A 136 -12.13 -2.03 29.51
N SER A 137 -12.36 -0.82 30.03
CA SER A 137 -12.42 -0.55 31.48
C SER A 137 -13.49 -1.37 32.24
N ASN A 138 -14.52 -1.86 31.56
CA ASN A 138 -15.57 -2.68 32.11
C ASN A 138 -15.26 -4.20 32.04
N GLY A 139 -14.09 -4.57 31.51
CA GLY A 139 -13.64 -5.94 31.35
C GLY A 139 -14.25 -6.65 30.12
N ALA A 140 -15.00 -5.96 29.27
CA ALA A 140 -15.53 -6.50 28.03
C ALA A 140 -14.46 -6.45 26.92
N TRP A 141 -14.48 -7.43 26.03
CA TRP A 141 -13.52 -7.57 24.94
C TRP A 141 -13.99 -6.84 23.68
N TYR A 142 -13.07 -6.27 22.93
CA TYR A 142 -13.35 -5.57 21.65
C TYR A 142 -12.13 -5.69 20.73
N PHE A 143 -12.31 -5.53 19.43
CA PHE A 143 -11.18 -5.45 18.49
C PHE A 143 -10.55 -4.07 18.59
N ASP A 144 -9.28 -4.02 18.97
CA ASP A 144 -8.50 -2.76 19.05
C ASP A 144 -8.09 -2.32 17.63
N THR A 145 -9.08 -1.76 16.95
CA THR A 145 -8.99 -1.37 15.55
C THR A 145 -7.96 -0.25 15.34
N GLU A 146 -7.92 0.72 16.28
CA GLU A 146 -6.99 1.84 16.21
C GLU A 146 -5.52 1.38 16.23
N SER A 147 -5.19 0.44 17.11
CA SER A 147 -3.82 -0.12 17.18
C SER A 147 -3.48 -0.97 15.96
N GLY A 148 -4.45 -1.69 15.39
CA GLY A 148 -4.26 -2.57 14.23
C GLY A 148 -4.29 -1.86 12.87
N GLU A 149 -4.95 -0.71 12.77
CA GLU A 149 -5.18 0.01 11.51
C GLU A 149 -3.87 0.29 10.75
N LYS A 150 -2.89 0.85 11.42
CA LYS A 150 -1.60 1.22 10.81
C LYS A 150 -0.86 -0.01 10.26
N GLU A 151 -0.85 -1.09 11.02
CA GLU A 151 -0.17 -2.33 10.61
C GLU A 151 -0.84 -2.96 9.38
N ILE A 152 -2.17 -3.01 9.37
CA ILE A 152 -2.94 -3.50 8.21
C ILE A 152 -2.64 -2.66 6.99
N LEU A 153 -2.68 -1.34 7.15
CA LEU A 153 -2.45 -0.40 6.08
C LEU A 153 -1.04 -0.53 5.50
N TYR A 154 -0.01 -0.59 6.35
CA TYR A 154 1.37 -0.76 5.90
C TYR A 154 1.61 -2.08 5.17
N ARG A 155 1.05 -3.19 5.67
CA ARG A 155 1.15 -4.50 5.01
C ARG A 155 0.41 -4.52 3.67
N ARG A 156 -0.73 -3.84 3.56
CA ARG A 156 -1.48 -3.70 2.31
C ARG A 156 -0.69 -2.90 1.29
N ILE A 157 -0.25 -1.71 1.67
CA ILE A 157 0.53 -0.82 0.81
C ILE A 157 1.78 -1.55 0.31
N GLY A 158 2.60 -2.10 1.21
CA GLY A 158 3.84 -2.78 0.81
C GLY A 158 3.62 -3.96 -0.12
N ARG A 159 2.57 -4.76 0.08
CA ARG A 159 2.22 -5.85 -0.83
C ARG A 159 1.81 -5.33 -2.21
N ASN A 160 0.90 -4.35 -2.25
CA ASN A 160 0.42 -3.80 -3.52
C ASN A 160 1.53 -3.12 -4.31
N GLU A 161 2.48 -2.45 -3.63
CA GLU A 161 3.67 -1.84 -4.26
C GLU A 161 4.59 -2.91 -4.86
N ASN A 162 4.88 -3.98 -4.12
CA ASN A 162 5.67 -5.10 -4.64
C ASN A 162 4.97 -5.76 -5.83
N ASP A 163 3.66 -6.03 -5.73
CA ASP A 163 2.87 -6.58 -6.84
C ASP A 163 2.91 -5.66 -8.07
N ALA A 164 2.82 -4.33 -7.88
CA ALA A 164 2.89 -3.37 -8.97
C ALA A 164 4.25 -3.39 -9.69
N ILE A 165 5.35 -3.52 -8.95
CA ILE A 165 6.71 -3.64 -9.50
C ILE A 165 6.83 -4.95 -10.30
N GLU A 166 6.38 -6.08 -9.76
CA GLU A 166 6.40 -7.37 -10.45
C GLU A 166 5.55 -7.33 -11.74
N ILE A 167 4.37 -6.71 -11.68
CA ILE A 167 3.49 -6.54 -12.85
C ILE A 167 4.21 -5.69 -13.91
N LEU A 168 4.87 -4.60 -13.53
CA LEU A 168 5.63 -3.76 -14.45
C LEU A 168 6.74 -4.54 -15.15
N HIS A 169 7.48 -5.38 -14.44
CA HIS A 169 8.47 -6.27 -15.05
C HIS A 169 7.83 -7.28 -16.01
N GLY A 170 6.69 -7.85 -15.62
CA GLY A 170 5.91 -8.74 -16.49
C GLY A 170 5.43 -8.04 -17.78
N LEU A 171 4.97 -6.79 -17.65
CA LEU A 171 4.55 -5.99 -18.81
C LEU A 171 5.71 -5.62 -19.74
N VAL A 172 6.91 -5.36 -19.19
CA VAL A 172 8.12 -5.16 -20.01
C VAL A 172 8.45 -6.42 -20.79
N ALA A 173 8.45 -7.59 -20.14
CA ALA A 173 8.68 -8.86 -20.80
C ALA A 173 7.65 -9.14 -21.89
N ALA A 174 6.37 -8.89 -21.62
CA ALA A 174 5.28 -9.04 -22.57
C ALA A 174 5.42 -8.14 -23.80
N GLN A 175 5.86 -6.90 -23.64
CA GLN A 175 6.14 -6.00 -24.76
C GLN A 175 7.30 -6.49 -25.63
N LEU A 176 8.34 -7.02 -25.02
CA LEU A 176 9.49 -7.59 -25.75
C LEU A 176 9.07 -8.85 -26.50
N ASP A 177 8.27 -9.72 -25.90
CA ASP A 177 7.69 -10.89 -26.56
C ASP A 177 6.77 -10.48 -27.71
N TYR A 178 5.90 -9.52 -27.49
CA TYR A 178 5.01 -8.99 -28.54
C TYR A 178 5.80 -8.53 -29.76
N ALA A 179 6.88 -7.77 -29.55
CA ALA A 179 7.71 -7.22 -30.61
C ALA A 179 8.64 -8.25 -31.28
N SER A 180 8.80 -9.44 -30.70
CA SER A 180 9.68 -10.50 -31.25
C SER A 180 9.12 -11.15 -32.53
N ALA A 181 7.81 -11.02 -32.77
CA ALA A 181 7.13 -11.65 -33.89
C ALA A 181 6.30 -10.65 -34.73
N SER A 182 6.02 -11.05 -35.97
CA SER A 182 5.04 -10.34 -36.82
C SER A 182 3.62 -10.56 -36.30
N ARG A 183 2.82 -9.48 -36.26
CA ARG A 183 1.42 -9.52 -35.79
C ARG A 183 0.50 -8.82 -36.79
N ASP A 184 -0.59 -9.46 -37.18
CA ASP A 184 -1.62 -8.89 -38.10
C ASP A 184 -1.02 -8.23 -39.35
N GLY A 185 0.01 -8.87 -39.95
CA GLY A 185 0.72 -8.33 -41.13
C GLY A 185 1.71 -7.19 -40.82
N ALA A 186 1.82 -6.75 -39.58
CA ALA A 186 2.86 -5.81 -39.14
C ALA A 186 4.17 -6.56 -38.90
N PRO A 187 5.33 -6.03 -39.33
CA PRO A 187 6.63 -6.66 -39.12
C PRO A 187 6.98 -6.72 -37.63
N ALA A 188 7.86 -7.66 -37.23
CA ALA A 188 8.49 -7.68 -35.93
C ALA A 188 9.20 -6.34 -35.64
N GLY A 189 9.34 -6.01 -34.34
CA GLY A 189 9.92 -4.75 -33.88
C GLY A 189 8.91 -3.65 -33.55
N GLN A 190 7.61 -3.96 -33.64
CA GLN A 190 6.55 -3.07 -33.15
C GLN A 190 6.08 -3.52 -31.77
N TYR A 191 5.85 -2.56 -30.88
CA TYR A 191 5.32 -2.79 -29.54
C TYR A 191 3.79 -2.57 -29.54
N ALA A 192 3.10 -3.22 -28.62
CA ALA A 192 1.65 -3.05 -28.45
C ALA A 192 1.31 -1.67 -27.88
N MET A 193 0.26 -1.05 -28.41
CA MET A 193 -0.29 0.20 -27.89
C MET A 193 -1.48 -0.01 -26.94
N LEU A 194 -1.94 -1.22 -26.79
CA LEU A 194 -3.09 -1.60 -25.98
C LEU A 194 -2.69 -2.75 -25.04
N PHE A 195 -3.31 -2.80 -23.87
CA PHE A 195 -3.24 -3.99 -23.01
C PHE A 195 -4.09 -5.12 -23.60
N ILE A 196 -5.31 -4.82 -24.02
CA ILE A 196 -6.24 -5.78 -24.59
C ILE A 196 -6.44 -5.42 -26.06
N SER A 197 -6.30 -6.43 -26.92
CA SER A 197 -6.51 -6.28 -28.35
C SER A 197 -7.96 -5.95 -28.69
N ASP A 198 -8.16 -5.26 -29.80
CA ASP A 198 -9.46 -5.18 -30.46
C ASP A 198 -9.96 -6.58 -30.83
N GLU A 199 -11.26 -6.75 -30.90
CA GLU A 199 -11.85 -8.03 -31.26
C GLU A 199 -11.36 -8.50 -32.66
N GLY A 200 -10.89 -9.73 -32.71
CA GLY A 200 -10.34 -10.33 -33.93
C GLY A 200 -8.97 -9.79 -34.36
N LYS A 201 -8.27 -9.04 -33.51
CA LYS A 201 -6.92 -8.52 -33.77
C LYS A 201 -5.89 -8.97 -32.71
N HIS A 202 -4.61 -8.80 -33.04
CA HIS A 202 -3.47 -9.01 -32.15
C HIS A 202 -2.69 -7.69 -31.93
N ASN A 203 -3.41 -6.57 -31.72
CA ASN A 203 -2.82 -5.23 -31.59
C ASN A 203 -2.65 -4.76 -30.14
N GLY A 204 -2.84 -5.65 -29.17
CA GLY A 204 -2.59 -5.46 -27.74
C GLY A 204 -1.75 -6.59 -27.16
N LEU A 205 -1.43 -6.52 -25.88
CA LEU A 205 -0.66 -7.55 -25.17
C LEU A 205 -1.48 -8.80 -24.86
N TYR A 206 -2.80 -8.71 -24.89
CA TYR A 206 -3.74 -9.81 -24.68
C TYR A 206 -4.73 -9.91 -25.83
N TRP A 207 -4.96 -11.12 -26.27
CA TRP A 207 -6.07 -11.56 -27.11
C TRP A 207 -6.54 -12.94 -26.68
N LYS A 208 -7.79 -13.25 -26.94
CA LYS A 208 -8.33 -14.57 -26.68
C LYS A 208 -7.77 -15.55 -27.71
N THR A 209 -7.09 -16.58 -27.25
CA THR A 209 -6.53 -17.65 -28.10
C THR A 209 -7.42 -18.88 -28.08
N SER A 210 -7.48 -19.61 -29.21
CA SER A 210 -7.88 -21.00 -29.29
C SER A 210 -6.69 -21.93 -29.03
N ASP A 211 -6.95 -23.21 -28.80
CA ASP A 211 -5.92 -24.20 -28.45
C ASP A 211 -4.79 -24.33 -29.52
N ASP A 212 -5.07 -23.96 -30.76
CA ASP A 212 -4.13 -24.05 -31.88
C ASP A 212 -3.39 -22.72 -32.18
N GLU A 213 -3.68 -21.64 -31.47
CA GLU A 213 -3.10 -20.31 -31.69
C GLU A 213 -1.93 -20.01 -30.73
N THR A 214 -1.01 -19.16 -31.18
CA THR A 214 0.06 -18.65 -30.30
C THR A 214 -0.54 -17.89 -29.13
N PRO A 215 -0.22 -18.23 -27.88
CA PRO A 215 -0.69 -17.52 -26.71
C PRO A 215 -0.35 -16.02 -26.75
N SER A 216 -1.24 -15.19 -26.20
CA SER A 216 -0.95 -13.77 -26.06
C SER A 216 0.13 -13.51 -25.00
N PRO A 217 0.97 -12.47 -25.11
CA PRO A 217 2.12 -12.23 -24.24
C PRO A 217 1.78 -12.18 -22.75
N ILE A 218 0.63 -11.60 -22.36
CA ILE A 218 0.17 -11.57 -20.95
C ILE A 218 -0.96 -12.58 -20.66
N GLY A 219 -1.23 -13.50 -21.61
CA GLY A 219 -2.32 -14.46 -21.46
C GLY A 219 -2.34 -15.22 -20.14
N PRO A 220 -1.24 -15.88 -19.74
CA PRO A 220 -1.20 -16.61 -18.47
C PRO A 220 -1.47 -15.74 -17.25
N GLY A 221 -0.92 -14.51 -17.23
CA GLY A 221 -1.14 -13.55 -16.15
C GLY A 221 -2.59 -13.06 -16.08
N LEU A 222 -3.20 -12.82 -17.24
CA LEU A 222 -4.59 -12.36 -17.31
C LEU A 222 -5.59 -13.47 -16.95
N VAL A 223 -5.32 -14.71 -17.35
CA VAL A 223 -6.11 -15.87 -16.93
C VAL A 223 -6.08 -16.02 -15.42
N SER A 224 -4.89 -16.01 -14.82
CA SER A 224 -4.72 -16.06 -13.36
C SER A 224 -5.42 -14.89 -12.64
N ALA A 225 -5.36 -13.68 -13.19
CA ALA A 225 -6.07 -12.53 -12.65
C ALA A 225 -7.60 -12.68 -12.78
N SER A 226 -8.09 -13.19 -13.92
CA SER A 226 -9.51 -13.45 -14.14
C SER A 226 -10.06 -14.53 -13.20
N GLU A 227 -9.27 -15.57 -12.91
CA GLU A 227 -9.62 -16.58 -11.90
C GLU A 227 -9.77 -15.98 -10.50
N ARG A 228 -9.02 -14.91 -10.21
CA ARG A 228 -9.15 -14.11 -8.99
C ARG A 228 -10.28 -13.09 -9.02
N GLY A 229 -11.05 -13.03 -10.12
CA GLY A 229 -12.25 -12.21 -10.28
C GLY A 229 -12.05 -10.84 -10.93
N TYR A 230 -10.84 -10.51 -11.39
CA TYR A 230 -10.61 -9.28 -12.14
C TYR A 230 -11.22 -9.36 -13.54
N LYS A 231 -11.91 -8.29 -13.94
CA LYS A 231 -12.51 -8.16 -15.27
C LYS A 231 -11.78 -7.08 -16.04
N PHE A 232 -11.13 -7.48 -17.12
CA PHE A 232 -10.42 -6.56 -17.99
C PHE A 232 -11.30 -6.28 -19.22
N GLN A 233 -11.65 -5.01 -19.42
CA GLN A 233 -12.40 -4.56 -20.58
C GLN A 233 -11.63 -3.44 -21.27
N GLN A 234 -11.64 -3.44 -22.60
CA GLN A 234 -11.02 -2.36 -23.38
C GLN A 234 -11.68 -1.01 -23.02
N GLY A 235 -10.86 -0.01 -22.75
CA GLY A 235 -11.30 1.35 -22.41
C GLY A 235 -11.81 1.54 -20.98
N GLN A 236 -11.89 0.49 -20.16
CA GLN A 236 -12.17 0.61 -18.74
C GLN A 236 -10.86 0.49 -17.92
N GLN A 237 -10.60 1.50 -17.12
CA GLN A 237 -9.49 1.50 -16.19
C GLN A 237 -10.00 0.99 -14.84
N ALA A 238 -9.80 -0.31 -14.58
CA ALA A 238 -10.04 -0.89 -13.26
C ALA A 238 -8.70 -1.08 -12.55
N PRO A 239 -8.63 -0.86 -11.24
CA PRO A 239 -7.42 -1.14 -10.49
C PRO A 239 -7.11 -2.63 -10.50
N PHE A 240 -5.82 -2.97 -10.52
CA PHE A 240 -5.32 -4.32 -10.40
C PHE A 240 -4.26 -4.36 -9.30
N HIS A 241 -4.48 -5.16 -8.26
CA HIS A 241 -3.69 -5.15 -7.03
C HIS A 241 -3.55 -3.75 -6.42
N GLY A 242 -4.65 -2.99 -6.42
CA GLY A 242 -4.70 -1.63 -5.87
C GLY A 242 -4.02 -0.55 -6.72
N TYR A 243 -3.59 -0.88 -7.95
CA TYR A 243 -2.88 0.02 -8.86
C TYR A 243 -3.54 0.15 -10.21
N TYR A 244 -3.48 1.36 -10.79
CA TYR A 244 -3.77 1.60 -12.19
C TYR A 244 -2.48 1.53 -13.02
N PHE A 245 -2.58 0.98 -14.24
CA PHE A 245 -1.47 0.84 -15.18
C PHE A 245 -1.78 1.54 -16.50
N ARG A 246 -0.81 2.27 -17.06
CA ARG A 246 -0.95 2.89 -18.39
C ARG A 246 0.32 2.73 -19.22
N ILE A 247 0.15 2.61 -20.54
CA ILE A 247 1.23 2.65 -21.52
C ILE A 247 1.59 4.11 -21.79
N LEU A 248 2.88 4.42 -21.77
CA LEU A 248 3.44 5.72 -22.15
C LEU A 248 4.12 5.58 -23.52
N THR A 249 3.89 6.58 -24.39
CA THR A 249 4.29 6.54 -25.80
C THR A 249 5.49 7.43 -26.11
N LYS A 250 6.07 8.08 -25.11
CA LYS A 250 7.25 8.96 -25.25
C LYS A 250 8.10 8.96 -23.98
N GLN A 251 9.32 9.45 -24.11
CA GLN A 251 10.19 9.75 -22.98
C GLN A 251 10.63 11.22 -23.00
N GLY A 252 10.89 11.76 -21.81
CA GLY A 252 11.34 13.14 -21.62
C GLY A 252 12.86 13.28 -21.61
N ALA A 253 13.31 14.52 -21.41
CA ALA A 253 14.71 14.90 -21.51
C ALA A 253 15.60 14.27 -20.41
N ALA A 254 15.06 13.95 -19.23
CA ALA A 254 15.82 13.32 -18.14
C ALA A 254 16.02 11.82 -18.34
N ALA A 255 15.29 11.20 -19.25
CA ALA A 255 15.47 9.78 -19.57
C ALA A 255 16.80 9.56 -20.31
N LYS A 256 17.41 8.37 -20.11
CA LYS A 256 18.63 8.00 -20.83
C LYS A 256 18.39 8.05 -22.34
N GLY A 257 19.17 8.87 -23.04
CA GLY A 257 19.05 9.10 -24.47
C GLY A 257 18.25 10.36 -24.84
N GLY A 258 17.76 11.13 -23.85
CA GLY A 258 17.02 12.37 -24.03
C GLY A 258 15.58 12.17 -24.46
N ALA A 259 14.90 13.27 -24.81
CA ALA A 259 13.51 13.23 -25.25
C ALA A 259 13.34 12.45 -26.56
N LEU A 260 12.37 11.53 -26.58
CA LEU A 260 12.11 10.67 -27.72
C LEU A 260 10.62 10.31 -27.81
N ASP A 261 10.01 10.55 -28.95
CA ASP A 261 8.69 9.99 -29.27
C ASP A 261 8.88 8.53 -29.71
N TYR A 262 8.21 7.62 -29.03
CA TYR A 262 8.25 6.19 -29.35
C TYR A 262 7.37 5.83 -30.54
N VAL A 263 6.39 6.70 -30.86
CA VAL A 263 5.45 6.51 -31.96
C VAL A 263 5.99 7.09 -33.25
N VAL A 264 6.04 6.27 -34.28
CA VAL A 264 6.37 6.66 -35.67
C VAL A 264 5.29 6.12 -36.59
N ASN A 265 4.69 6.97 -37.42
CA ASN A 265 3.62 6.58 -38.34
C ASN A 265 2.49 5.82 -37.63
N SER A 266 2.03 6.32 -36.49
CA SER A 266 0.99 5.72 -35.62
C SER A 266 1.34 4.33 -35.10
N LYS A 267 2.62 3.96 -35.02
CA LYS A 267 3.12 2.67 -34.53
C LYS A 267 4.19 2.89 -33.46
N LEU A 268 4.11 2.11 -32.40
CA LEU A 268 5.08 2.13 -31.30
C LEU A 268 6.31 1.30 -31.71
N THR A 269 7.37 1.96 -32.22
CA THR A 269 8.54 1.28 -32.81
C THR A 269 9.88 1.64 -32.20
N ARG A 270 9.97 2.80 -31.53
CA ARG A 270 11.26 3.26 -30.95
C ARG A 270 11.45 2.87 -29.51
N GLY A 271 10.39 2.47 -28.82
CA GLY A 271 10.39 2.09 -27.43
C GLY A 271 8.99 2.02 -26.87
N PHE A 272 8.90 1.86 -25.58
CA PHE A 272 7.68 1.90 -24.79
C PHE A 272 8.03 2.23 -23.34
N ALA A 273 7.04 2.65 -22.59
CA ALA A 273 7.15 2.76 -21.14
C ALA A 273 5.77 2.51 -20.50
N PHE A 274 5.79 2.35 -19.18
CA PHE A 274 4.58 2.22 -18.37
C PHE A 274 4.65 3.17 -17.18
N VAL A 275 3.47 3.56 -16.69
CA VAL A 275 3.28 4.16 -15.37
C VAL A 275 2.30 3.30 -14.59
N ALA A 276 2.60 3.06 -13.31
CA ALA A 276 1.71 2.46 -12.34
C ALA A 276 1.52 3.43 -11.16
N TYR A 277 0.28 3.64 -10.73
CA TYR A 277 -0.04 4.53 -9.61
C TYR A 277 -1.19 3.99 -8.78
N PRO A 278 -1.22 4.27 -7.45
CA PRO A 278 -2.23 3.72 -6.57
C PRO A 278 -3.64 4.19 -6.92
N ALA A 279 -4.62 3.29 -6.79
CA ALA A 279 -6.03 3.62 -6.95
C ALA A 279 -6.48 4.63 -5.89
N GLU A 280 -6.00 4.46 -4.65
CA GLU A 280 -6.23 5.37 -3.54
C GLU A 280 -4.90 5.64 -2.81
N TYR A 281 -4.42 6.88 -2.91
CA TYR A 281 -3.19 7.30 -2.24
C TYR A 281 -3.28 7.08 -0.72
N ARG A 282 -2.22 6.48 -0.14
CA ARG A 282 -2.12 6.08 1.28
C ARG A 282 -3.15 5.04 1.75
N ASN A 283 -3.90 4.45 0.85
CA ASN A 283 -4.78 3.32 1.16
C ASN A 283 -4.41 2.08 0.36
N SER A 284 -4.31 2.17 -0.96
CA SER A 284 -3.86 1.08 -1.81
C SER A 284 -2.37 1.10 -2.13
N GLY A 285 -1.73 2.27 -2.01
CA GLY A 285 -0.30 2.49 -2.23
C GLY A 285 0.10 3.93 -1.96
N VAL A 286 1.40 4.20 -1.91
CA VAL A 286 2.01 5.52 -1.78
C VAL A 286 2.79 5.88 -3.04
N MET A 287 3.66 4.95 -3.49
CA MET A 287 4.57 5.20 -4.60
C MET A 287 3.90 5.11 -5.96
N THR A 288 4.27 6.01 -6.85
CA THR A 288 4.01 5.92 -8.28
C THR A 288 5.26 5.39 -8.95
N PHE A 289 5.10 4.44 -9.86
CA PHE A 289 6.21 3.77 -10.55
C PHE A 289 6.20 4.09 -12.03
N ILE A 290 7.39 4.24 -12.62
CA ILE A 290 7.59 4.31 -14.07
C ILE A 290 8.68 3.34 -14.50
N VAL A 291 8.49 2.71 -15.65
CA VAL A 291 9.46 1.78 -16.25
C VAL A 291 9.46 1.93 -17.77
N ASN A 292 10.60 1.77 -18.40
CA ASN A 292 10.70 1.67 -19.86
C ASN A 292 11.27 0.31 -20.30
N LYS A 293 11.57 0.15 -21.57
CA LYS A 293 12.12 -1.08 -22.16
C LYS A 293 13.42 -1.59 -21.52
N SER A 294 14.11 -0.77 -20.71
CA SER A 294 15.31 -1.22 -19.98
C SER A 294 14.99 -2.10 -18.77
N GLY A 295 13.73 -2.12 -18.33
CA GLY A 295 13.27 -2.84 -17.15
C GLY A 295 13.64 -2.19 -15.81
N VAL A 296 14.31 -1.03 -15.82
CA VAL A 296 14.64 -0.31 -14.59
C VAL A 296 13.40 0.45 -14.13
N VAL A 297 12.91 0.10 -12.96
CA VAL A 297 11.77 0.76 -12.30
C VAL A 297 12.26 1.97 -11.53
N TYR A 298 11.56 3.07 -11.64
CA TYR A 298 11.74 4.26 -10.81
C TYR A 298 10.46 4.54 -10.06
N GLN A 299 10.59 5.03 -8.82
CA GLN A 299 9.49 5.34 -7.91
C GLN A 299 9.52 6.78 -7.45
N LYS A 300 8.34 7.32 -7.14
CA LYS A 300 8.17 8.64 -6.57
C LYS A 300 6.87 8.74 -5.80
N ASP A 301 6.92 9.32 -4.59
CA ASP A 301 5.73 9.78 -3.88
C ASP A 301 5.25 11.11 -4.48
N LEU A 302 4.08 11.12 -5.08
CA LEU A 302 3.46 12.32 -5.68
C LEU A 302 2.56 13.09 -4.70
N GLY A 303 2.40 12.58 -3.46
CA GLY A 303 1.60 13.18 -2.41
C GLY A 303 0.10 13.05 -2.62
N ASP A 304 -0.68 13.86 -1.89
CA ASP A 304 -2.14 13.78 -1.85
C ASP A 304 -2.82 13.97 -3.22
N GLN A 305 -2.11 14.55 -4.19
CA GLN A 305 -2.62 14.75 -5.55
C GLN A 305 -2.19 13.64 -6.53
N THR A 306 -1.73 12.49 -6.03
CA THR A 306 -1.20 11.39 -6.84
C THR A 306 -2.13 11.02 -8.01
N ALA A 307 -3.41 10.85 -7.79
CA ALA A 307 -4.35 10.45 -8.83
C ALA A 307 -4.39 11.46 -10.01
N SER A 308 -4.43 12.76 -9.73
CA SER A 308 -4.46 13.80 -10.76
C SER A 308 -3.13 13.97 -11.48
N ILE A 309 -2.01 13.97 -10.73
CA ILE A 309 -0.66 14.10 -11.29
C ILE A 309 -0.32 12.87 -12.13
N ALA A 310 -0.50 11.66 -11.58
CA ALA A 310 -0.14 10.43 -12.26
C ALA A 310 -0.99 10.15 -13.50
N SER A 311 -2.30 10.49 -13.48
CA SER A 311 -3.14 10.38 -14.67
C SER A 311 -2.73 11.33 -15.78
N ALA A 312 -2.06 12.43 -15.47
CA ALA A 312 -1.54 13.41 -16.44
C ALA A 312 -0.11 13.08 -16.92
N ILE A 313 0.57 12.09 -16.38
CA ILE A 313 1.90 11.66 -16.87
C ILE A 313 1.75 11.12 -18.29
N GLU A 314 2.37 11.76 -19.27
CA GLU A 314 2.36 11.35 -20.67
C GLU A 314 3.69 10.76 -21.15
N GLU A 315 4.76 10.97 -20.38
CA GLU A 315 6.11 10.56 -20.76
C GLU A 315 6.86 9.88 -19.62
N TYR A 316 7.74 8.94 -19.95
CA TYR A 316 8.73 8.38 -19.06
C TYR A 316 9.87 9.39 -18.88
N ASN A 317 9.94 10.03 -17.72
CA ASN A 317 10.93 11.10 -17.48
C ASN A 317 11.49 11.03 -16.04
N PRO A 318 12.36 10.05 -15.73
CA PRO A 318 12.95 9.88 -14.41
C PRO A 318 14.03 10.96 -14.15
N ASP A 319 13.60 12.14 -13.73
CA ASP A 319 14.49 13.20 -13.28
C ASP A 319 15.06 12.91 -11.87
N SER A 320 15.83 13.84 -11.31
CA SER A 320 16.48 13.68 -10.00
C SER A 320 15.51 13.54 -8.82
N THR A 321 14.21 13.73 -9.02
CA THR A 321 13.18 13.54 -7.99
C THR A 321 12.62 12.12 -7.95
N TRP A 322 12.93 11.30 -8.95
CA TRP A 322 12.60 9.88 -8.98
C TRP A 322 13.75 9.06 -8.41
N GLN A 323 13.43 8.07 -7.60
CA GLN A 323 14.37 7.13 -7.04
C GLN A 323 14.31 5.82 -7.83
N ARG A 324 15.47 5.22 -8.08
CA ARG A 324 15.53 3.90 -8.66
C ARG A 324 15.10 2.88 -7.61
N GLU A 325 14.23 1.97 -8.01
CA GLU A 325 13.91 0.78 -7.24
C GLU A 325 15.03 -0.26 -7.48
N ASP A 326 15.60 -0.79 -6.39
CA ASP A 326 16.75 -1.72 -6.42
C ASP A 326 16.29 -3.20 -6.50
#